data_23dd5d06df1a933ff32dd2358a512e50
#
_entry.id   23dd5d06df1a933ff32dd2358a512e50
#
_cell.length_a   1.000
_cell.length_b   1.000
_cell.length_c   1.000
_cell.angle_alpha   90.00
_cell.angle_beta   90.00
_cell.angle_gamma   90.00
#
_symmetry.space_group_name_H-M   'P 1'
#
loop_
_entity.id
_entity.type
_entity.pdbx_description
1 polymer ?
#
loop_
_entity_poly.entity_id
_entity_poly.type
_entity_poly.pdbx_seq_one_letter_code
_entity_poly.pdbx_strand_id
1 'polypeptide(L)'
;MIRAGILGGEGFAAGELIRLLINHPDVELARVQSKLYADRLITEVHQGMEGETYLRFTPEVDFDGLDVVFCCYPHGNTSRLXADRELPEGLKVIDLARDFRIESPXHEFVYGLPELNRRRLVHGATRVANPGAXATAIELALLPLAKNLLLNAPVHITAITGFSGSAVEKSSPDQLAWHRDNVSIYQPLHXXHLPEIRQVLQTLQSSFSSEIMFIPMRGSFARGMLITAYMDMPVSIDQLRXLYEDYYADHSFTFVVXRRPDLKDVVNTNKCLIHLEKVGDRLLVTAVIDNIIKGAAGQAVHNMNLLFGLHEKVGLALKSSTI
;
A
#
# COMPACT_ATOMS: atom_id res chain seq x y z
N MET A 1 -9.81 15.63 17.71
CA MET A 1 -9.01 14.40 17.57
C MET A 1 -9.82 13.32 16.89
N ILE A 2 -9.26 12.72 15.87
CA ILE A 2 -9.87 11.58 15.20
C ILE A 2 -9.65 10.35 16.08
N ARG A 3 -10.73 9.66 16.42
CA ARG A 3 -10.61 8.44 17.21
C ARG A 3 -10.56 7.24 16.27
N ALA A 4 -9.46 6.52 16.30
CA ALA A 4 -9.17 5.43 15.37
C ALA A 4 -9.15 4.09 16.08
N GLY A 5 -9.62 3.07 15.38
CA GLY A 5 -9.51 1.70 15.82
C GLY A 5 -8.90 0.82 14.76
N ILE A 6 -8.30 -0.29 15.19
CA ILE A 6 -7.72 -1.27 14.30
C ILE A 6 -8.32 -2.63 14.61
N LEU A 7 -8.76 -3.34 13.59
CA LEU A 7 -9.20 -4.72 13.72
C LEU A 7 -8.13 -5.65 13.17
N GLY A 8 -7.81 -6.70 13.91
CA GLY A 8 -6.77 -7.63 13.50
C GLY A 8 -5.37 -7.08 13.70
N GLY A 9 -5.05 -6.70 14.93
CA GLY A 9 -3.88 -5.91 15.23
C GLY A 9 -2.54 -6.63 15.33
N GLU A 10 -2.45 -7.89 14.88
CA GLU A 10 -1.29 -8.71 15.24
C GLU A 10 -0.18 -8.77 14.20
N GLY A 11 -0.44 -8.47 12.94
CA GLY A 11 0.56 -8.66 11.89
C GLY A 11 1.54 -7.50 11.74
N PHE A 12 2.49 -7.65 10.81
CA PHE A 12 3.49 -6.60 10.58
C PHE A 12 2.86 -5.29 10.11
N ALA A 13 1.88 -5.36 9.20
CA ALA A 13 1.25 -4.14 8.69
C ALA A 13 0.49 -3.43 9.81
N ALA A 14 -0.21 -4.20 10.65
CA ALA A 14 -0.92 -3.60 11.77
C ALA A 14 0.07 -2.95 12.74
N GLY A 15 1.19 -3.60 13.02
CA GLY A 15 2.20 -3.00 13.89
C GLY A 15 2.73 -1.70 13.34
N GLU A 16 2.98 -1.65 12.03
CA GLU A 16 3.44 -0.42 11.41
C GLU A 16 2.37 0.67 11.47
N LEU A 17 1.12 0.28 11.27
CA LEU A 17 0.01 1.23 11.37
C LEU A 17 -0.10 1.80 12.78
N ILE A 18 0.04 0.95 13.80
CA ILE A 18 0.05 1.43 15.19
C ILE A 18 1.17 2.44 15.38
N ARG A 19 2.39 2.14 14.92
CA ARG A 19 3.52 3.07 15.06
C ARG A 19 3.20 4.43 14.45
N LEU A 20 2.58 4.43 13.27
CA LEU A 20 2.25 5.69 12.62
C LEU A 20 1.15 6.45 13.36
N LEU A 21 0.12 5.75 13.80
CA LEU A 21 -1.03 6.41 14.39
C LEU A 21 -0.74 6.99 15.77
N ILE A 22 0.09 6.31 16.58
CA ILE A 22 0.38 6.86 17.91
C ILE A 22 1.21 8.14 17.84
N ASN A 23 1.88 8.39 16.72
CA ASN A 23 2.63 9.64 16.52
C ASN A 23 1.88 10.66 15.67
N HIS A 24 0.68 10.34 15.22
CA HIS A 24 -0.07 11.26 14.39
C HIS A 24 -0.69 12.34 15.25
N PRO A 25 -0.45 13.63 14.95
CA PRO A 25 -0.89 14.70 15.86
C PRO A 25 -2.40 14.90 15.95
N ASP A 26 -3.15 14.41 14.98
CA ASP A 26 -4.60 14.61 14.95
C ASP A 26 -5.38 13.34 15.28
N VAL A 27 -4.72 12.29 15.75
CA VAL A 27 -5.35 10.99 15.95
C VAL A 27 -5.11 10.51 17.37
N GLU A 28 -6.17 9.99 17.97
CA GLU A 28 -6.08 9.17 19.17
C GLU A 28 -6.34 7.73 18.76
N LEU A 29 -5.35 6.84 18.93
CA LEU A 29 -5.57 5.42 18.71
C LEU A 29 -6.31 4.89 19.91
N ALA A 30 -7.61 4.65 19.73
CA ALA A 30 -8.49 4.35 20.86
C ALA A 30 -8.57 2.86 21.17
N ARG A 31 -8.44 2.03 20.13
CA ARG A 31 -8.71 0.61 20.33
C ARG A 31 -7.99 -0.20 19.28
N VAL A 32 -7.37 -1.33 19.70
CA VAL A 32 -6.75 -2.28 18.77
C VAL A 32 -7.27 -3.67 19.14
N GLN A 33 -7.92 -4.33 18.19
CA GLN A 33 -8.59 -5.59 18.44
C GLN A 33 -7.72 -6.76 17.97
N SER A 34 -7.61 -7.77 18.82
CA SER A 34 -7.00 -9.05 18.46
C SER A 34 -7.53 -10.12 19.39
N LYS A 35 -8.11 -11.17 18.82
CA LYS A 35 -8.49 -12.33 19.64
C LYS A 35 -7.26 -13.10 20.08
N LEU A 36 -6.27 -13.21 19.20
CA LEU A 36 -5.07 -14.00 19.47
C LEU A 36 -4.31 -13.47 20.68
N TYR A 37 -4.19 -12.15 20.79
CA TYR A 37 -3.40 -11.52 21.84
C TYR A 37 -4.26 -10.76 22.85
N ALA A 38 -5.48 -11.22 23.06
CA ALA A 38 -6.44 -10.53 23.92
C ALA A 38 -5.82 -10.18 25.26
N ASP A 39 -6.01 -8.93 25.67
CA ASP A 39 -5.61 -8.39 26.96
C ASP A 39 -4.10 -8.23 27.17
N ARG A 40 -3.29 -8.58 26.18
CA ARG A 40 -1.85 -8.32 26.26
C ARG A 40 -1.55 -6.91 25.85
N LEU A 41 -0.46 -6.36 26.40
CA LEU A 41 0.01 -5.05 25.96
C LEU A 41 0.42 -5.09 24.49
N ILE A 42 0.11 -4.02 23.77
CA ILE A 42 0.53 -3.94 22.38
C ILE A 42 2.04 -4.08 22.25
N THR A 43 2.79 -3.51 23.20
CA THR A 43 4.25 -3.55 23.15
C THR A 43 4.83 -4.94 23.40
N GLU A 44 4.05 -5.87 23.91
CA GLU A 44 4.51 -7.26 24.03
C GLU A 44 4.55 -7.95 22.67
N VAL A 45 3.75 -7.49 21.73
CA VAL A 45 3.68 -8.09 20.39
C VAL A 45 4.44 -7.25 19.37
N HIS A 46 4.27 -5.93 19.44
CA HIS A 46 4.94 -4.98 18.55
C HIS A 46 5.98 -4.22 19.36
N GLN A 47 7.17 -4.78 19.41
CA GLN A 47 8.22 -4.27 20.27
C GLN A 47 8.77 -2.95 19.73
N GLY A 48 9.34 -2.16 20.61
CA GLY A 48 9.99 -0.92 20.24
C GLY A 48 9.17 0.33 20.49
N MET A 49 7.95 0.17 21.01
CA MET A 49 7.10 1.32 21.32
C MET A 49 6.87 1.50 22.83
N GLU A 50 7.73 0.88 23.62
CA GLU A 50 7.64 1.04 25.07
C GLU A 50 7.78 2.51 25.44
N GLY A 51 6.91 2.96 26.32
CA GLY A 51 6.86 4.37 26.70
C GLY A 51 5.99 5.24 25.82
N GLU A 52 5.56 4.72 24.67
CA GLU A 52 4.74 5.50 23.73
C GLU A 52 3.27 5.11 23.76
N THR A 53 2.96 3.89 24.17
CA THR A 53 1.57 3.46 24.32
C THR A 53 1.50 2.41 25.41
N TYR A 54 0.38 2.42 26.14
CA TYR A 54 0.08 1.42 27.15
C TYR A 54 -1.20 0.65 26.85
N LEU A 55 -1.67 0.75 25.62
CA LEU A 55 -2.88 0.05 25.19
C LEU A 55 -2.70 -1.47 25.26
N ARG A 56 -3.80 -2.13 25.57
CA ARG A 56 -3.89 -3.58 25.48
C ARG A 56 -4.80 -3.94 24.32
N PHE A 57 -4.53 -5.10 23.72
CA PHE A 57 -5.46 -5.61 22.71
C PHE A 57 -6.79 -5.96 23.35
N THR A 58 -7.89 -5.66 22.66
CA THR A 58 -9.22 -6.07 23.08
C THR A 58 -9.69 -7.21 22.20
N PRO A 59 -10.35 -8.23 22.79
CA PRO A 59 -10.75 -9.37 21.97
C PRO A 59 -11.96 -9.11 21.09
N GLU A 60 -12.85 -8.20 21.49
CA GLU A 60 -14.12 -8.00 20.81
C GLU A 60 -14.04 -6.86 19.82
N VAL A 61 -14.82 -6.97 18.74
CA VAL A 61 -15.01 -5.89 17.81
C VAL A 61 -15.98 -4.89 18.44
N ASP A 62 -15.54 -3.65 18.58
CA ASP A 62 -16.30 -2.60 19.23
C ASP A 62 -16.04 -1.29 18.52
N PHE A 63 -17.07 -0.75 17.87
CA PHE A 63 -16.94 0.49 17.11
C PHE A 63 -17.35 1.73 17.89
N ASP A 64 -17.73 1.57 19.15
CA ASP A 64 -18.29 2.67 19.92
C ASP A 64 -17.28 3.81 20.07
N GLY A 65 -17.69 5.00 19.69
CA GLY A 65 -16.86 6.19 19.81
C GLY A 65 -15.77 6.35 18.76
N LEU A 66 -15.73 5.48 17.76
CA LEU A 66 -14.69 5.57 16.72
C LEU A 66 -15.15 6.43 15.56
N ASP A 67 -14.23 7.17 14.97
CA ASP A 67 -14.43 7.91 13.74
C ASP A 67 -13.97 7.13 12.52
N VAL A 68 -12.97 6.30 12.66
CA VAL A 68 -12.41 5.51 11.58
C VAL A 68 -11.94 4.17 12.12
N VAL A 69 -12.11 3.13 11.32
CA VAL A 69 -11.57 1.81 11.64
C VAL A 69 -10.74 1.30 10.47
N PHE A 70 -9.58 0.75 10.80
CA PHE A 70 -8.70 0.11 9.83
C PHE A 70 -8.82 -1.39 10.00
N CYS A 71 -9.12 -2.07 8.90
CA CYS A 71 -9.27 -3.52 8.94
C CYS A 71 -7.99 -4.17 8.43
N CYS A 72 -7.28 -4.83 9.34
CA CYS A 72 -6.02 -5.50 9.04
C CYS A 72 -6.16 -7.01 9.14
N TYR A 73 -7.34 -7.52 8.89
CA TYR A 73 -7.62 -8.95 8.91
C TYR A 73 -7.00 -9.67 7.73
N PRO A 74 -6.80 -10.97 7.83
CA PRO A 74 -6.52 -11.77 6.65
C PRO A 74 -7.61 -11.59 5.59
N HIS A 75 -7.24 -11.85 4.34
CA HIS A 75 -8.17 -11.69 3.22
C HIS A 75 -9.42 -12.52 3.43
N GLY A 76 -10.56 -11.94 3.10
CA GLY A 76 -11.88 -12.56 3.25
C GLY A 76 -12.61 -12.19 4.52
N ASN A 77 -11.90 -11.73 5.53
CA ASN A 77 -12.54 -11.49 6.84
C ASN A 77 -13.26 -10.14 6.89
N THR A 78 -12.78 -9.15 6.15
CA THR A 78 -13.46 -7.85 6.12
C THR A 78 -14.84 -7.98 5.46
N SER A 79 -14.91 -8.70 4.36
CA SER A 79 -16.21 -8.89 3.70
C SER A 79 -17.17 -9.67 4.59
N ARG A 80 -16.67 -10.63 5.36
CA ARG A 80 -17.50 -11.33 6.33
C ARG A 80 -18.02 -10.39 7.41
N LEU A 81 -17.16 -9.53 7.90
CA LEU A 81 -17.58 -8.54 8.90
C LEU A 81 -18.70 -7.64 8.37
N UNK A 82 -18.37 -7.17 7.30
CA UNK A 82 -19.24 -6.32 6.72
C UNK A 82 -20.52 -6.94 6.47
N ALA A 83 -20.62 -8.26 6.19
CA ALA A 83 -21.90 -8.99 5.96
C ALA A 83 -22.62 -9.30 7.26
N ASP A 84 -21.89 -9.58 8.31
CA ASP A 84 -22.47 -10.05 9.57
C ASP A 84 -22.88 -8.94 10.52
N ARG A 85 -22.48 -7.71 10.27
CA ARG A 85 -22.61 -6.66 11.25
C ARG A 85 -22.91 -5.34 10.57
N GLU A 86 -23.86 -4.61 11.09
CA GLU A 86 -24.17 -3.27 10.60
C GLU A 86 -23.22 -2.29 11.29
N LEU A 87 -22.53 -1.46 10.49
CA LEU A 87 -21.57 -0.50 11.03
C LEU A 87 -22.27 0.78 11.44
N PRO A 88 -21.76 1.46 12.46
CA PRO A 88 -22.38 2.74 12.84
C PRO A 88 -22.37 3.74 11.71
N GLU A 89 -23.41 4.54 11.66
CA GLU A 89 -23.48 5.62 10.69
C GLU A 89 -22.37 6.61 10.97
N GLY A 90 -21.71 7.07 9.92
CA GLY A 90 -20.63 8.03 10.04
C GLY A 90 -19.26 7.44 10.26
N LEU A 91 -19.18 6.15 10.54
CA LEU A 91 -17.88 5.50 10.71
C LEU A 91 -17.21 5.32 9.35
N LYS A 92 -15.96 5.79 9.23
CA LYS A 92 -15.19 5.54 8.01
C LYS A 92 -14.41 4.25 8.15
N VAL A 93 -14.28 3.53 7.04
CA VAL A 93 -13.62 2.22 7.03
C VAL A 93 -12.50 2.23 5.99
N ILE A 94 -11.31 1.84 6.41
CA ILE A 94 -10.18 1.66 5.51
C ILE A 94 -9.75 0.20 5.63
N ASP A 95 -9.88 -0.54 4.53
CA ASP A 95 -9.65 -1.98 4.52
C ASP A 95 -8.30 -2.27 3.89
N LEU A 96 -7.41 -2.92 4.62
CA LEU A 96 -6.09 -3.28 4.09
C LEU A 96 -6.06 -4.67 3.46
N ALA A 97 -7.18 -5.42 3.52
CA ALA A 97 -7.28 -6.69 2.82
C ALA A 97 -7.70 -6.46 1.37
N ARG A 98 -7.70 -7.52 0.58
CA ARG A 98 -8.04 -7.40 -0.84
C ARG A 98 -9.53 -7.43 -1.13
N ASP A 99 -10.36 -7.58 -0.11
CA ASP A 99 -11.77 -7.93 -0.24
C ASP A 99 -12.55 -6.99 -1.15
N PHE A 100 -12.22 -5.69 -1.12
CA PHE A 100 -13.02 -4.69 -1.82
C PHE A 100 -12.21 -3.89 -2.83
N ARG A 101 -11.04 -4.39 -3.22
CA ARG A 101 -10.20 -3.65 -4.17
C ARG A 101 -10.77 -3.61 -5.57
N ILE A 102 -11.52 -4.64 -5.98
CA ILE A 102 -12.15 -4.63 -7.31
C ILE A 102 -13.51 -3.95 -7.17
N GLU A 103 -13.72 -2.90 -7.94
CA GLU A 103 -14.96 -2.14 -7.88
C GLU A 103 -16.12 -2.98 -8.39
N SER A 104 -17.30 -2.77 -7.79
CA SER A 104 -18.44 -3.61 -8.03
C SER A 104 -19.69 -2.84 -7.63
N PRO A 105 -20.82 -3.03 -8.29
CA PRO A 105 -22.07 -2.47 -7.80
C PRO A 105 -22.46 -2.92 -6.40
N UNK A 106 -21.86 -3.83 -5.95
CA UNK A 106 -22.22 -4.43 -4.71
C UNK A 106 -21.63 -3.79 -3.52
N HIS A 107 -20.65 -2.89 -3.82
CA HIS A 107 -20.12 -2.19 -2.67
C HIS A 107 -19.69 -0.78 -3.09
N GLU A 108 -19.49 0.05 -2.10
CA GLU A 108 -19.16 1.44 -2.34
C GLU A 108 -17.72 1.79 -1.94
N PHE A 109 -16.84 0.81 -1.81
CA PHE A 109 -15.45 1.08 -1.47
C PHE A 109 -14.75 1.75 -2.64
N VAL A 110 -14.01 2.83 -2.34
CA VAL A 110 -13.21 3.55 -3.30
C VAL A 110 -11.79 3.01 -3.23
N TYR A 111 -11.19 2.76 -4.39
CA TYR A 111 -9.80 2.28 -4.42
C TYR A 111 -8.89 3.40 -3.91
N GLY A 112 -8.13 3.11 -2.86
CA GLY A 112 -7.40 4.11 -2.10
C GLY A 112 -6.00 4.39 -2.60
N LEU A 113 -5.89 4.77 -3.87
CA LEU A 113 -4.63 5.23 -4.45
C LEU A 113 -4.78 6.72 -4.77
N PRO A 114 -4.25 7.60 -3.91
CA PRO A 114 -4.49 9.05 -4.12
C PRO A 114 -3.94 9.57 -5.44
N GLU A 115 -2.88 8.98 -5.96
CA GLU A 115 -2.33 9.40 -7.24
C GLU A 115 -3.29 9.14 -8.41
N LEU A 116 -4.33 8.34 -8.18
CA LEU A 116 -5.40 8.14 -9.15
C LEU A 116 -6.71 8.76 -8.68
N ASN A 117 -7.07 8.61 -7.40
CA ASN A 117 -8.41 8.85 -6.91
C ASN A 117 -8.50 9.95 -5.85
N ARG A 118 -7.51 10.87 -5.78
CA ARG A 118 -7.53 11.87 -4.71
C ARG A 118 -8.85 12.62 -4.62
N ARG A 119 -9.42 13.02 -5.77
CA ARG A 119 -10.67 13.76 -5.76
C ARG A 119 -11.80 12.96 -5.13
N ARG A 120 -11.93 11.68 -5.49
CA ARG A 120 -12.99 10.83 -4.91
C ARG A 120 -12.78 10.66 -3.41
N LEU A 121 -11.52 10.53 -2.98
CA LEU A 121 -11.23 10.33 -1.56
C LEU A 121 -11.54 11.57 -0.74
N VAL A 122 -11.26 12.75 -1.28
CA VAL A 122 -11.51 13.99 -0.56
C VAL A 122 -13.00 14.32 -0.52
N HIS A 123 -13.75 13.99 -1.56
CA HIS A 123 -15.14 14.41 -1.70
C HIS A 123 -16.11 13.34 -1.26
N GLY A 124 -16.05 12.97 0.01
CA GLY A 124 -17.12 12.24 0.63
C GLY A 124 -17.01 10.74 0.70
N ALA A 125 -15.86 10.18 0.34
CA ALA A 125 -15.69 8.74 0.49
C ALA A 125 -15.74 8.34 1.97
N THR A 126 -16.39 7.23 2.26
CA THR A 126 -16.45 6.70 3.62
C THR A 126 -15.93 5.26 3.71
N ARG A 127 -15.71 4.63 2.57
CA ARG A 127 -15.23 3.25 2.52
C ARG A 127 -14.07 3.22 1.54
N VAL A 128 -12.90 2.80 2.00
CA VAL A 128 -11.68 2.83 1.17
C VAL A 128 -11.05 1.44 1.16
N ALA A 129 -10.75 0.95 -0.03
CA ALA A 129 -9.98 -0.28 -0.21
C ALA A 129 -8.52 0.13 -0.44
N ASN A 130 -7.68 -0.15 0.55
CA ASN A 130 -6.27 0.18 0.50
C ASN A 130 -5.57 -0.76 -0.48
N PRO A 131 -4.77 -0.27 -1.43
CA PRO A 131 -4.19 -1.13 -2.47
C PRO A 131 -3.21 -2.15 -1.91
N GLY A 132 -3.01 -3.21 -2.68
CA GLY A 132 -1.92 -4.13 -2.40
C GLY A 132 -0.58 -3.52 -2.74
N ALA A 133 0.46 -3.95 -2.07
CA ALA A 133 1.78 -3.34 -2.26
C ALA A 133 2.33 -3.55 -3.68
N UNK A 134 2.33 -4.68 -4.10
CA UNK A 134 2.75 -4.95 -5.32
C UNK A 134 2.09 -4.21 -6.32
N ALA A 135 0.72 -4.06 -6.20
CA ALA A 135 -0.09 -3.29 -7.12
C ALA A 135 0.26 -1.80 -7.07
N THR A 136 0.44 -1.26 -5.88
CA THR A 136 0.79 0.15 -5.75
C THR A 136 2.03 0.52 -6.56
N ALA A 137 3.11 -0.23 -6.39
CA ALA A 137 4.36 0.11 -7.07
C ALA A 137 4.20 0.00 -8.59
N ILE A 138 3.52 -1.03 -9.07
CA ILE A 138 3.32 -1.23 -10.49
C ILE A 138 2.42 -0.14 -11.06
N GLU A 139 1.34 0.16 -10.37
CA GLU A 139 0.41 1.19 -10.83
C GLU A 139 1.10 2.56 -10.92
N LEU A 140 1.87 2.91 -9.89
CA LEU A 140 2.56 4.20 -9.93
C LEU A 140 3.60 4.24 -11.05
N ALA A 141 4.24 3.12 -11.33
CA ALA A 141 5.19 3.06 -12.44
C ALA A 141 4.52 3.26 -13.80
N LEU A 142 3.25 2.89 -13.95
CA LEU A 142 2.61 2.84 -15.25
C LEU A 142 1.51 3.89 -15.46
N LEU A 143 1.00 4.55 -14.40
CA LEU A 143 -0.11 5.47 -14.54
C LEU A 143 0.15 6.60 -15.55
N PRO A 144 1.34 7.23 -15.57
CA PRO A 144 1.53 8.29 -16.58
C PRO A 144 1.45 7.79 -18.02
N LEU A 145 1.85 6.53 -18.25
CA LEU A 145 1.72 5.96 -19.59
C LEU A 145 0.25 5.73 -19.94
N ALA A 146 -0.53 5.21 -18.99
CA ALA A 146 -1.96 5.02 -19.22
C ALA A 146 -2.67 6.35 -19.44
N LYS A 147 -2.31 7.37 -18.67
CA LYS A 147 -2.89 8.70 -18.82
C LYS A 147 -2.73 9.24 -20.24
N ASN A 148 -1.64 8.90 -20.88
CA ASN A 148 -1.30 9.39 -22.21
C ASN A 148 -1.56 8.34 -23.29
N LEU A 149 -2.30 7.29 -22.98
CA LEU A 149 -2.73 6.24 -23.90
C LEU A 149 -1.57 5.52 -24.56
N LEU A 150 -0.50 5.29 -23.79
CA LEU A 150 0.75 4.73 -24.32
C LEU A 150 0.99 3.27 -23.93
N LEU A 151 0.07 2.62 -23.22
CA LEU A 151 0.24 1.22 -22.88
C LEU A 151 -0.32 0.34 -23.99
N ASN A 152 0.47 0.18 -25.06
CA ASN A 152 0.01 -0.48 -26.28
C ASN A 152 0.85 -1.68 -26.67
N ALA A 153 1.70 -2.17 -25.76
CA ALA A 153 2.56 -3.32 -25.98
C ALA A 153 2.58 -4.15 -24.70
N PRO A 154 2.95 -5.43 -24.81
CA PRO A 154 3.04 -6.24 -23.58
C PRO A 154 4.00 -5.64 -22.57
N VAL A 155 3.67 -5.76 -21.31
CA VAL A 155 4.46 -5.21 -20.20
C VAL A 155 5.07 -6.37 -19.42
N HIS A 156 6.39 -6.34 -19.28
CA HIS A 156 7.14 -7.35 -18.53
C HIS A 156 7.53 -6.76 -17.19
N ILE A 157 7.08 -7.39 -16.10
CA ILE A 157 7.29 -6.85 -14.76
C ILE A 157 7.98 -7.89 -13.89
N THR A 158 9.03 -7.45 -13.19
CA THR A 158 9.67 -8.25 -12.16
C THR A 158 9.63 -7.43 -10.87
N ALA A 159 9.38 -8.09 -9.77
CA ALA A 159 9.40 -7.43 -8.47
C ALA A 159 10.19 -8.29 -7.50
N ILE A 160 10.96 -7.61 -6.63
CA ILE A 160 11.55 -8.30 -5.49
C ILE A 160 11.14 -7.53 -4.24
N THR A 161 10.63 -8.25 -3.25
CA THR A 161 10.07 -7.64 -2.05
C THR A 161 10.62 -8.30 -0.81
N GLY A 162 10.71 -7.51 0.27
CA GLY A 162 11.06 -8.04 1.57
C GLY A 162 9.96 -8.91 2.13
N PHE A 163 10.33 -9.68 3.16
CA PHE A 163 9.42 -10.68 3.71
C PHE A 163 8.36 -10.09 4.66
N SER A 164 8.50 -8.84 5.08
CA SER A 164 7.56 -8.25 6.03
C SER A 164 6.17 -8.03 5.43
N GLY A 165 6.06 -8.04 4.09
CA GLY A 165 4.76 -7.86 3.45
C GLY A 165 3.99 -9.15 3.22
N SER A 166 4.58 -10.29 3.54
CA SER A 166 3.89 -11.55 3.35
C SER A 166 2.83 -11.73 4.43
N ALA A 167 1.87 -12.61 4.15
CA ALA A 167 0.83 -12.94 5.11
C ALA A 167 1.34 -13.82 6.24
N VAL A 168 2.61 -14.13 6.23
CA VAL A 168 3.23 -14.98 7.24
C VAL A 168 3.22 -14.27 8.58
N GLU A 169 2.87 -15.00 9.60
CA GLU A 169 2.91 -14.51 10.98
C GLU A 169 4.31 -14.09 11.34
N LYS A 170 4.40 -13.03 12.11
CA LYS A 170 5.70 -12.47 12.41
C LYS A 170 6.44 -13.22 13.50
N SER A 171 6.00 -14.31 13.95
CA SER A 171 6.51 -14.87 15.20
C SER A 171 7.41 -16.10 15.06
N SER A 172 7.46 -16.73 13.90
CA SER A 172 8.14 -18.01 13.80
C SER A 172 9.64 -17.83 13.53
N PRO A 173 10.52 -18.27 14.44
CA PRO A 173 11.95 -18.26 14.12
C PRO A 173 12.32 -19.11 12.92
N ASP A 174 11.58 -20.22 12.71
CA ASP A 174 11.84 -21.06 11.55
C ASP A 174 11.55 -20.33 10.25
N GLN A 175 10.51 -19.52 10.22
CA GLN A 175 10.19 -18.76 9.01
C GLN A 175 11.21 -17.67 8.77
N LEU A 176 11.67 -17.01 9.83
CA LEU A 176 12.72 -16.02 9.66
C LEU A 176 14.00 -16.67 9.16
N ALA A 177 14.34 -17.86 9.69
CA ALA A 177 15.51 -18.59 9.22
C ALA A 177 15.37 -18.98 7.74
N TRP A 178 14.16 -19.38 7.33
CA TRP A 178 13.94 -19.75 5.93
C TRP A 178 14.23 -18.58 4.98
N HIS A 179 13.85 -17.37 5.38
CA HIS A 179 14.04 -16.20 4.51
C HIS A 179 15.49 -15.73 4.47
N ARG A 180 16.31 -16.15 5.43
CA ARG A 180 17.71 -15.68 5.48
C ARG A 180 18.50 -16.25 4.32
N ASP A 181 19.26 -15.40 3.63
CA ASP A 181 20.12 -15.81 2.54
C ASP A 181 19.36 -16.57 1.45
N ASN A 182 18.13 -16.13 1.17
CA ASN A 182 17.26 -16.85 0.28
C ASN A 182 16.52 -15.90 -0.65
N VAL A 183 16.24 -16.36 -1.86
CA VAL A 183 15.37 -15.69 -2.81
C VAL A 183 14.44 -16.73 -3.37
N SER A 184 13.15 -16.43 -3.44
CA SER A 184 12.19 -17.37 -4.01
C SER A 184 11.21 -16.65 -4.92
N ILE A 185 10.77 -17.35 -5.93
CA ILE A 185 9.70 -16.88 -6.82
C ILE A 185 8.38 -17.37 -6.26
N TYR A 186 7.35 -16.53 -6.33
CA TYR A 186 6.03 -16.99 -5.95
C TYR A 186 4.99 -16.50 -6.95
N GLN A 187 4.02 -17.38 -7.22
CA GLN A 187 2.88 -17.10 -8.11
C GLN A 187 3.29 -16.44 -9.44
N PRO A 188 4.25 -17.02 -10.16
CA PRO A 188 4.68 -16.37 -11.40
C PRO A 188 3.56 -16.37 -12.45
N LEU A 189 3.37 -15.22 -13.09
CA LEU A 189 2.47 -15.01 -14.23
C LEU A 189 0.98 -15.09 -13.87
N HIS A 190 0.65 -15.28 -12.61
CA HIS A 190 -0.77 -15.27 -12.22
C HIS A 190 -0.98 -14.71 -10.82
N UNK A 191 -0.45 -13.63 -10.49
CA UNK A 191 -0.58 -13.00 -9.24
C UNK A 191 -2.02 -12.65 -9.01
N UNK A 192 -2.31 -12.52 -8.11
CA UNK A 192 -3.51 -12.12 -7.70
C UNK A 192 -3.74 -10.75 -7.92
N HIS A 193 -2.72 -10.09 -8.03
CA HIS A 193 -2.80 -8.64 -8.19
C HIS A 193 -3.13 -8.19 -9.62
N LEU A 194 -3.08 -9.07 -10.60
CA LEU A 194 -3.25 -8.63 -11.99
C LEU A 194 -4.61 -7.97 -12.24
N PRO A 195 -5.74 -8.52 -11.77
CA PRO A 195 -7.00 -7.82 -12.00
C PRO A 195 -7.06 -6.44 -11.35
N GLU A 196 -6.46 -6.30 -10.19
CA GLU A 196 -6.39 -5.00 -9.49
C GLU A 196 -5.62 -3.99 -10.33
N ILE A 197 -4.45 -4.40 -10.83
CA ILE A 197 -3.61 -3.54 -11.66
C ILE A 197 -4.34 -3.16 -12.94
N ARG A 198 -4.96 -4.14 -13.60
CA ARG A 198 -5.65 -3.88 -14.87
C ARG A 198 -6.79 -2.91 -14.68
N GLN A 199 -7.57 -3.06 -13.61
CA GLN A 199 -8.67 -2.13 -13.32
C GLN A 199 -8.16 -0.69 -13.21
N VAL A 200 -7.06 -0.51 -12.48
CA VAL A 200 -6.52 0.83 -12.26
C VAL A 200 -6.05 1.44 -13.57
N LEU A 201 -5.31 0.68 -14.38
CA LEU A 201 -4.80 1.22 -15.65
C LEU A 201 -5.93 1.53 -16.62
N GLN A 202 -6.99 0.70 -16.63
CA GLN A 202 -8.12 0.95 -17.52
C GLN A 202 -8.95 2.15 -17.10
N THR A 203 -8.83 2.61 -15.87
CA THR A 203 -9.47 3.86 -15.47
C THR A 203 -8.97 5.03 -16.34
N LEU A 204 -7.69 5.03 -16.70
CA LEU A 204 -7.11 6.09 -17.51
C LEU A 204 -7.01 5.73 -18.99
N GLN A 205 -6.75 4.46 -19.30
CA GLN A 205 -6.70 4.00 -20.68
C GLN A 205 -7.69 2.86 -20.83
N SER A 206 -8.94 3.22 -21.12
CA SER A 206 -10.02 2.23 -21.15
C SER A 206 -9.78 1.13 -22.18
N SER A 207 -9.03 1.43 -23.22
CA SER A 207 -8.71 0.44 -24.26
C SER A 207 -7.55 -0.49 -23.89
N PHE A 208 -6.94 -0.30 -22.70
CA PHE A 208 -5.78 -1.11 -22.33
C PHE A 208 -6.15 -2.59 -22.31
N SER A 209 -5.47 -3.36 -23.14
CA SER A 209 -5.70 -4.80 -23.23
C SER A 209 -4.39 -5.57 -23.40
N SER A 210 -3.26 -4.90 -23.31
CA SER A 210 -1.97 -5.57 -23.47
C SER A 210 -1.73 -6.54 -22.32
N GLU A 211 -0.96 -7.56 -22.62
CA GLU A 211 -0.63 -8.58 -21.62
C GLU A 211 0.32 -8.00 -20.57
N ILE A 212 0.09 -8.35 -19.32
CA ILE A 212 1.00 -8.04 -18.22
C ILE A 212 1.62 -9.35 -17.77
N MET A 213 2.93 -9.44 -17.88
CA MET A 213 3.68 -10.63 -17.48
C MET A 213 4.46 -10.29 -16.22
N PHE A 214 4.05 -10.87 -15.10
CA PHE A 214 4.51 -10.44 -13.77
C PHE A 214 5.13 -11.61 -13.03
N ILE A 215 6.39 -11.44 -12.60
CA ILE A 215 7.10 -12.45 -11.83
C ILE A 215 7.56 -11.81 -10.53
N PRO A 216 6.86 -12.08 -9.42
CA PRO A 216 7.30 -11.57 -8.13
C PRO A 216 8.27 -12.51 -7.45
N MET A 217 9.20 -11.92 -6.71
CA MET A 217 10.21 -12.66 -5.93
C MET A 217 10.26 -12.09 -4.53
N ARG A 218 10.58 -12.95 -3.59
CA ARG A 218 10.79 -12.55 -2.19
C ARG A 218 12.26 -12.67 -1.87
N GLY A 219 12.84 -11.60 -1.32
CA GLY A 219 14.27 -11.56 -1.04
C GLY A 219 14.58 -11.65 0.43
N SER A 220 15.87 -11.71 0.73
CA SER A 220 16.40 -11.93 2.07
C SER A 220 16.61 -10.61 2.80
N PHE A 221 15.53 -9.85 2.95
CA PHE A 221 15.54 -8.60 3.70
C PHE A 221 14.12 -8.34 4.18
N ALA A 222 14.01 -7.51 5.23
CA ALA A 222 12.71 -7.33 5.87
C ALA A 222 11.80 -6.41 5.08
N ARG A 223 12.31 -5.25 4.65
CA ARG A 223 11.48 -4.19 4.08
C ARG A 223 11.97 -3.76 2.72
N GLY A 224 11.04 -3.31 1.91
CA GLY A 224 11.32 -2.70 0.64
C GLY A 224 10.84 -3.55 -0.51
N MET A 225 10.49 -2.87 -1.60
CA MET A 225 10.03 -3.53 -2.82
C MET A 225 10.60 -2.76 -3.99
N LEU A 226 11.25 -3.48 -4.89
CA LEU A 226 11.77 -2.90 -6.13
C LEU A 226 11.08 -3.59 -7.28
N ILE A 227 10.45 -2.80 -8.17
CA ILE A 227 9.88 -3.38 -9.37
C ILE A 227 10.55 -2.80 -10.59
N THR A 228 10.64 -3.61 -11.63
CA THR A 228 11.00 -3.18 -12.97
C THR A 228 9.83 -3.48 -13.90
N ALA A 229 9.53 -2.55 -14.79
CA ALA A 229 8.52 -2.78 -15.83
C ALA A 229 9.14 -2.34 -17.14
N TYR A 230 9.18 -3.24 -18.13
CA TYR A 230 9.74 -2.85 -19.40
C TYR A 230 8.82 -3.26 -20.56
N MET A 231 8.89 -2.48 -21.63
CA MET A 231 8.00 -2.65 -22.75
C MET A 231 8.56 -1.90 -23.96
N ASP A 232 8.09 -2.28 -25.13
CA ASP A 232 8.38 -1.48 -26.33
C ASP A 232 7.66 -0.14 -26.22
N MET A 233 8.35 0.92 -26.57
CA MET A 233 7.84 2.28 -26.36
C MET A 233 8.43 3.19 -27.44
N PRO A 234 7.60 3.70 -28.36
CA PRO A 234 8.13 4.55 -29.43
C PRO A 234 8.40 5.99 -29.04
N VAL A 235 7.88 6.44 -27.90
CA VAL A 235 8.02 7.83 -27.48
C VAL A 235 9.41 8.05 -26.88
N SER A 236 10.00 9.21 -27.12
CA SER A 236 11.37 9.50 -26.67
C SER A 236 11.44 9.58 -25.14
N ILE A 237 12.64 9.32 -24.62
CA ILE A 237 12.84 9.37 -23.17
C ILE A 237 12.56 10.78 -22.61
N ASP A 238 12.94 11.81 -23.37
CA ASP A 238 12.70 13.17 -22.88
C ASP A 238 11.21 13.49 -22.80
N GLN A 239 10.44 13.07 -23.78
CA GLN A 239 8.99 13.24 -23.73
C GLN A 239 8.38 12.44 -22.58
N LEU A 240 8.85 11.22 -22.36
CA LEU A 240 8.32 10.39 -21.28
C LEU A 240 8.60 11.00 -19.92
N ARG A 241 9.79 11.56 -19.75
CA ARG A 241 10.06 12.23 -18.48
C ARG A 241 9.09 13.38 -18.20
N UNK A 242 8.79 13.96 -19.11
CA UNK A 242 7.91 14.98 -18.98
C UNK A 242 6.61 14.58 -18.56
N LEU A 243 6.17 13.60 -19.23
CA LEU A 243 4.84 13.08 -18.88
C LEU A 243 4.79 12.62 -17.43
N TYR A 244 5.82 11.93 -16.99
CA TYR A 244 5.87 11.46 -15.61
C TYR A 244 5.97 12.63 -14.62
N GLU A 245 6.81 13.61 -14.91
CA GLU A 245 6.95 14.77 -14.03
C GLU A 245 5.64 15.53 -13.93
N ASP A 246 4.96 15.71 -15.07
CA ASP A 246 3.67 16.38 -15.04
C ASP A 246 2.63 15.64 -14.23
N TYR A 247 2.59 14.30 -14.39
CA TYR A 247 1.60 13.51 -13.67
C TYR A 247 1.79 13.62 -12.16
N TYR A 248 3.04 13.56 -11.70
CA TYR A 248 3.31 13.51 -10.26
C TYR A 248 3.66 14.85 -9.63
N ALA A 249 3.56 15.94 -10.39
CA ALA A 249 4.03 17.26 -9.91
C ALA A 249 3.33 17.70 -8.62
N ASP A 250 2.04 17.40 -8.47
CA ASP A 250 1.30 17.81 -7.27
C ASP A 250 0.93 16.64 -6.38
N HIS A 251 1.70 15.56 -6.44
CA HIS A 251 1.48 14.41 -5.56
C HIS A 251 2.59 14.34 -4.52
N SER A 252 2.19 14.22 -3.26
CA SER A 252 3.07 14.46 -2.13
C SER A 252 4.15 13.41 -1.94
N PHE A 253 3.93 12.19 -2.43
CA PHE A 253 4.82 11.09 -2.07
C PHE A 253 5.46 10.36 -3.24
N THR A 254 5.17 10.75 -4.49
CA THR A 254 5.69 10.05 -5.65
C THR A 254 6.58 10.99 -6.45
N PHE A 255 7.83 10.57 -6.67
CA PHE A 255 8.87 11.43 -7.24
C PHE A 255 9.58 10.72 -8.38
N VAL A 256 9.82 11.47 -9.47
CA VAL A 256 10.60 10.99 -10.61
C VAL A 256 12.03 11.45 -10.38
N VAL A 257 12.97 10.49 -10.40
CA VAL A 257 14.34 10.80 -10.05
C VAL A 257 15.28 10.48 -11.20
N UNK A 258 16.19 11.10 -11.16
CA UNK A 258 17.11 11.03 -12.17
C UNK A 258 18.06 9.90 -12.13
N ARG A 259 18.31 9.29 -11.05
CA ARG A 259 19.20 8.15 -10.88
C ARG A 259 18.39 6.88 -10.61
N ARG A 260 18.99 5.74 -10.80
CA ARG A 260 18.33 4.49 -10.39
C ARG A 260 18.20 4.49 -8.87
N PRO A 261 16.98 4.33 -8.37
CA PRO A 261 16.80 4.31 -6.91
C PRO A 261 17.07 2.92 -6.33
N ASP A 262 17.45 2.91 -5.07
CA ASP A 262 17.65 1.69 -4.30
C ASP A 262 16.61 1.60 -3.19
N LEU A 263 16.46 0.39 -2.62
CA LEU A 263 15.51 0.20 -1.53
C LEU A 263 15.82 1.10 -0.35
N LYS A 264 17.09 1.33 -0.05
CA LYS A 264 17.45 2.15 1.11
C LYS A 264 17.02 3.60 0.96
N ASP A 265 16.71 4.04 -0.27
CA ASP A 265 16.21 5.40 -0.46
C ASP A 265 14.82 5.58 0.12
N VAL A 266 14.02 4.52 0.21
CA VAL A 266 12.61 4.63 0.58
C VAL A 266 12.22 3.83 1.82
N VAL A 267 13.04 2.88 2.25
CA VAL A 267 12.68 2.07 3.42
C VAL A 267 12.42 3.00 4.60
N ASN A 268 11.33 2.75 5.30
CA ASN A 268 10.84 3.55 6.42
C ASN A 268 10.24 4.90 6.01
N THR A 269 9.91 5.08 4.73
CA THR A 269 9.23 6.31 4.28
C THR A 269 7.96 5.97 3.52
N ASN A 270 7.15 7.00 3.29
CA ASN A 270 5.93 6.85 2.49
C ASN A 270 6.15 7.22 1.02
N LYS A 271 7.38 7.23 0.57
CA LYS A 271 7.71 7.67 -0.79
C LYS A 271 7.69 6.54 -1.79
N CYS A 272 7.37 6.88 -3.03
CA CYS A 272 7.68 6.06 -4.20
C CYS A 272 8.64 6.84 -5.07
N LEU A 273 9.78 6.25 -5.41
CA LEU A 273 10.72 6.85 -6.35
C LEU A 273 10.69 6.09 -7.65
N ILE A 274 10.60 6.82 -8.76
CA ILE A 274 10.46 6.25 -10.10
C ILE A 274 11.58 6.77 -10.99
N HIS A 275 12.18 5.87 -11.76
CA HIS A 275 13.25 6.21 -12.69
C HIS A 275 12.93 5.61 -14.05
N LEU A 276 13.22 6.38 -15.10
CA LEU A 276 12.98 5.98 -16.48
C LEU A 276 14.29 5.91 -17.23
N GLU A 277 14.48 4.85 -18.02
CA GLU A 277 15.59 4.78 -18.97
C GLU A 277 15.14 4.04 -20.21
N LYS A 278 15.77 4.35 -21.33
CA LYS A 278 15.46 3.72 -22.61
C LYS A 278 16.70 3.17 -23.25
N VAL A 279 16.59 2.00 -23.82
CA VAL A 279 17.62 1.41 -24.68
C VAL A 279 16.95 1.05 -25.99
N GLY A 280 17.32 1.72 -27.06
CA GLY A 280 16.62 1.59 -28.32
C GLY A 280 15.15 1.96 -28.14
N ASP A 281 14.27 1.10 -28.59
CA ASP A 281 12.84 1.31 -28.44
C ASP A 281 12.25 0.70 -27.18
N ARG A 282 13.09 0.29 -26.23
CA ARG A 282 12.61 -0.38 -25.03
C ARG A 282 12.73 0.54 -23.81
N LEU A 283 11.61 0.79 -23.17
CA LEU A 283 11.54 1.57 -21.96
C LEU A 283 11.65 0.67 -20.75
N LEU A 284 12.46 1.07 -19.78
CA LEU A 284 12.50 0.44 -18.47
C LEU A 284 12.09 1.46 -17.42
N VAL A 285 11.05 1.12 -16.65
CA VAL A 285 10.63 1.91 -15.51
C VAL A 285 10.99 1.15 -14.25
N THR A 286 11.74 1.80 -13.37
CA THR A 286 12.08 1.25 -12.05
C THR A 286 11.33 2.01 -10.99
N ALA A 287 10.69 1.31 -10.05
CA ALA A 287 10.00 1.96 -8.93
C ALA A 287 10.35 1.24 -7.65
N VAL A 288 10.54 2.02 -6.59
CA VAL A 288 10.82 1.47 -5.25
C VAL A 288 9.86 2.08 -4.24
N ILE A 289 9.39 1.26 -3.31
CA ILE A 289 8.59 1.69 -2.16
C ILE A 289 9.00 0.87 -0.95
N ASP A 290 8.60 1.35 0.23
CA ASP A 290 8.59 0.49 1.42
C ASP A 290 7.28 -0.29 1.39
N ASN A 291 7.38 -1.61 1.35
CA ASN A 291 6.20 -2.45 1.11
C ASN A 291 5.17 -2.40 2.23
N ILE A 292 5.55 -2.04 3.45
CA ILE A 292 4.55 -1.94 4.53
C ILE A 292 4.25 -0.50 4.92
N ILE A 293 4.92 0.49 4.34
CA ILE A 293 4.51 1.89 4.55
C ILE A 293 3.75 2.39 3.32
N LYS A 294 4.43 2.80 2.26
CA LYS A 294 3.68 3.21 1.05
C LYS A 294 2.81 2.05 0.55
N GLY A 295 3.27 0.84 0.71
CA GLY A 295 2.55 -0.34 0.25
C GLY A 295 1.40 -0.78 1.14
N ALA A 296 1.31 -0.30 2.38
CA ALA A 296 0.26 -0.76 3.28
C ALA A 296 -0.12 0.32 4.28
N ALA A 297 0.59 0.40 5.41
CA ALA A 297 0.16 1.24 6.54
C ALA A 297 0.26 2.73 6.23
N GLY A 298 1.31 3.16 5.53
CA GLY A 298 1.45 4.57 5.19
C GLY A 298 0.37 5.02 4.21
N GLN A 299 0.06 4.18 3.23
CA GLN A 299 -1.03 4.47 2.32
C GLN A 299 -2.36 4.59 3.08
N ALA A 300 -2.57 3.74 4.08
CA ALA A 300 -3.80 3.81 4.87
C ALA A 300 -3.89 5.12 5.64
N VAL A 301 -2.79 5.58 6.23
CA VAL A 301 -2.80 6.86 6.93
C VAL A 301 -3.02 8.01 5.94
N HIS A 302 -2.40 7.95 4.78
CA HIS A 302 -2.60 8.95 3.73
C HIS A 302 -4.09 9.01 3.35
N ASN A 303 -4.71 7.86 3.15
CA ASN A 303 -6.14 7.81 2.84
C ASN A 303 -6.96 8.42 3.98
N MET A 304 -6.64 8.08 5.23
CA MET A 304 -7.35 8.68 6.36
C MET A 304 -7.21 10.20 6.35
N ASN A 305 -6.01 10.72 6.12
CA ASN A 305 -5.81 12.16 6.06
C ASN A 305 -6.75 12.80 5.04
N LEU A 306 -6.87 12.19 3.85
CA LEU A 306 -7.74 12.73 2.81
C LEU A 306 -9.21 12.64 3.21
N LEU A 307 -9.62 11.53 3.81
CA LEU A 307 -11.02 11.38 4.22
C LEU A 307 -11.45 12.43 5.25
N PHE A 308 -10.52 12.89 6.08
CA PHE A 308 -10.84 13.84 7.14
C PHE A 308 -10.40 15.26 6.81
N GLY A 309 -9.98 15.52 5.58
CA GLY A 309 -9.63 16.87 5.17
C GLY A 309 -8.34 17.40 5.74
N LEU A 310 -7.45 16.52 6.19
CA LEU A 310 -6.15 16.91 6.71
C LEU A 310 -5.15 17.06 5.58
N HIS A 311 -4.04 17.76 5.86
CA HIS A 311 -2.94 17.79 4.90
C HIS A 311 -2.44 16.36 4.67
N GLU A 312 -2.07 16.07 3.42
CA GLU A 312 -1.72 14.71 3.04
C GLU A 312 -0.56 14.14 3.83
N LYS A 313 0.40 15.00 4.22
CA LYS A 313 1.65 14.55 4.83
C LYS A 313 1.59 14.40 6.34
N VAL A 314 0.48 14.77 6.97
CA VAL A 314 0.42 14.74 8.44
C VAL A 314 0.67 13.32 8.94
N GLY A 315 1.59 13.20 9.88
CA GLY A 315 1.96 11.90 10.44
C GLY A 315 2.83 11.04 9.54
N LEU A 316 3.22 11.55 8.36
CA LEU A 316 3.94 10.74 7.37
C LEU A 316 5.28 11.37 6.96
N ALA A 317 5.80 12.32 7.73
CA ALA A 317 7.09 12.95 7.46
C ALA A 317 8.22 12.08 8.00
N LEU A 318 8.44 10.96 7.32
CA LEU A 318 9.35 9.91 7.76
C LEU A 318 10.65 9.99 6.97
N LYS A 319 11.71 9.41 7.53
CA LYS A 319 13.02 9.45 6.88
C LYS A 319 13.62 8.07 6.76
N SER A 320 14.24 7.83 5.62
CA SER A 320 14.96 6.59 5.41
C SER A 320 16.31 6.64 6.12
N SER A 321 16.88 5.46 6.28
CA SER A 321 18.25 5.31 6.74
C SER A 321 19.02 4.64 5.63
N THR A 322 20.01 5.35 5.09
CA THR A 322 20.74 4.84 3.94
C THR A 322 21.95 3.98 4.32
N ILE A 323 22.25 3.86 5.61
CA ILE A 323 23.34 3.01 6.08
C ILE A 323 22.85 2.14 7.23
#